data_8e8ed61b2e9a67d269cfbea830dc3db8
#
_entry.id   8e8ed61b2e9a67d269cfbea830dc3db8
#
_cell.length_a   1.000
_cell.length_b   1.000
_cell.length_c   1.000
_cell.angle_alpha   90.00
_cell.angle_beta   90.00
_cell.angle_gamma   90.00
#
_symmetry.space_group_name_H-M   'P 1'
#
loop_
_entity.id
_entity.type
_entity.pdbx_description
1 polymer ?
#
loop_
_entity_poly.entity_id
_entity_poly.type
_entity_poly.pdbx_seq_one_letter_code
_entity_poly.pdbx_strand_id
1 'polypeptide(L)'
;ALLIEFWYKRYDAGSRRTFVHMAQFAGHALLFSTETGYGAEGGAYPEGVYAHGQYPFTLYKFRDSWRKPFGKGLIHDYSGTQAAIDRYAKYIDDNARESSVQRHFIRRGSGVNPDDVADMRKTIIEWEGNDIREVMQTVQASPLNGQVYEMMCYMADAMKQDCGQNQFTRGEGGLNVTAGTAIHYLQEAGGKITRWHTERFKDAFRRMVEQILWVLSEYMEPGRKLRIVGGWNSSGGMRERIIELIAPSKNGGALPRPAYTVRVQVQKNNPSQIQADNEFLMQAVKICADAGKPLPPESVIRLMEGYRTRDSVLRAVRENERSDEDGRENA
;
A
#
# COMPACT_ATOMS: atom_id res chain seq x y z
N ALA A 1 8.31 -28.37 -16.30
CA ALA A 1 6.87 -28.65 -16.44
C ALA A 1 6.09 -27.62 -15.65
N LEU A 2 4.98 -27.13 -16.21
CA LEU A 2 4.08 -26.21 -15.52
C LEU A 2 3.13 -27.05 -14.65
N LEU A 3 3.11 -26.77 -13.33
CA LEU A 3 2.14 -27.34 -12.40
C LEU A 3 0.95 -26.37 -12.32
N ILE A 4 -0.23 -26.86 -12.62
CA ILE A 4 -1.49 -26.10 -12.54
C ILE A 4 -2.28 -26.60 -11.35
N GLU A 5 -2.59 -25.71 -10.43
CA GLU A 5 -3.46 -25.95 -9.30
C GLU A 5 -4.83 -25.35 -9.62
N PHE A 6 -5.85 -26.18 -9.68
CA PHE A 6 -7.20 -25.81 -10.07
C PHE A 6 -8.14 -25.96 -8.89
N TRP A 7 -8.74 -24.84 -8.47
CA TRP A 7 -9.72 -24.78 -7.41
C TRP A 7 -11.12 -24.57 -7.99
N TYR A 8 -12.06 -25.41 -7.59
CA TYR A 8 -13.44 -25.34 -8.08
C TYR A 8 -14.45 -25.61 -6.96
N LYS A 9 -15.67 -25.16 -7.16
CA LYS A 9 -16.78 -25.35 -6.26
C LYS A 9 -17.74 -26.39 -6.82
N ARG A 10 -18.15 -27.30 -5.97
CA ARG A 10 -19.19 -28.29 -6.26
C ARG A 10 -20.36 -28.07 -5.32
N TYR A 11 -21.54 -27.96 -5.86
CA TYR A 11 -22.79 -27.94 -5.08
C TYR A 11 -23.30 -29.35 -4.87
N ASP A 12 -23.51 -29.72 -3.61
CA ASP A 12 -24.13 -30.99 -3.25
C ASP A 12 -25.59 -30.75 -2.93
N ALA A 13 -26.48 -31.38 -3.70
CA ALA A 13 -27.93 -31.26 -3.54
C ALA A 13 -28.47 -31.96 -2.27
N GLY A 14 -27.78 -32.99 -1.78
CA GLY A 14 -28.16 -33.73 -0.59
C GLY A 14 -27.99 -32.92 0.69
N SER A 15 -26.82 -32.32 0.86
CA SER A 15 -26.49 -31.48 2.01
C SER A 15 -26.89 -30.01 1.84
N ARG A 16 -27.29 -29.61 0.63
CA ARG A 16 -27.55 -28.21 0.23
C ARG A 16 -26.36 -27.27 0.52
N ARG A 17 -25.14 -27.79 0.41
CA ARG A 17 -23.91 -27.06 0.69
C ARG A 17 -23.02 -27.03 -0.55
N THR A 18 -22.15 -26.01 -0.58
CA THR A 18 -21.12 -25.89 -1.61
C THR A 18 -19.79 -26.27 -1.01
N PHE A 19 -19.13 -27.25 -1.61
CA PHE A 19 -17.81 -27.72 -1.22
C PHE A 19 -16.74 -27.20 -2.17
N VAL A 20 -15.55 -26.96 -1.65
CA VAL A 20 -14.39 -26.53 -2.42
C VAL A 20 -13.45 -27.70 -2.60
N HIS A 21 -13.14 -28.00 -3.84
CA HIS A 21 -12.21 -29.05 -4.22
C HIS A 21 -10.99 -28.46 -4.92
N MET A 22 -9.91 -29.21 -4.90
CA MET A 22 -8.64 -28.88 -5.56
C MET A 22 -8.19 -30.05 -6.44
N ALA A 23 -7.69 -29.72 -7.62
CA ALA A 23 -7.03 -30.68 -8.49
C ALA A 23 -5.70 -30.09 -8.99
N GLN A 24 -4.68 -30.92 -9.11
CA GLN A 24 -3.37 -30.54 -9.64
C GLN A 24 -3.07 -31.30 -10.92
N PHE A 25 -2.61 -30.56 -11.90
CA PHE A 25 -2.26 -31.08 -13.23
C PHE A 25 -0.84 -30.71 -13.62
N ALA A 26 -0.16 -31.62 -14.29
CA ALA A 26 1.07 -31.34 -15.00
C ALA A 26 0.89 -31.70 -16.49
N GLY A 27 0.77 -30.72 -17.35
CA GLY A 27 0.36 -30.93 -18.74
C GLY A 27 -1.04 -31.52 -18.83
N HIS A 28 -1.17 -32.76 -19.32
CA HIS A 28 -2.45 -33.49 -19.42
C HIS A 28 -2.63 -34.55 -18.31
N ALA A 29 -1.63 -34.70 -17.43
CA ALA A 29 -1.69 -35.69 -16.36
C ALA A 29 -2.30 -35.10 -15.08
N LEU A 30 -3.32 -35.76 -14.53
CA LEU A 30 -3.84 -35.46 -13.20
C LEU A 30 -2.86 -36.05 -12.17
N LEU A 31 -2.35 -35.22 -11.27
CA LEU A 31 -1.43 -35.63 -10.21
C LEU A 31 -2.15 -35.82 -8.87
N PHE A 32 -3.13 -34.96 -8.61
CA PHE A 32 -3.83 -34.95 -7.34
C PHE A 32 -5.28 -34.48 -7.54
N SER A 33 -6.23 -35.06 -6.79
CA SER A 33 -7.61 -34.58 -6.76
C SER A 33 -8.24 -34.89 -5.41
N THR A 34 -8.78 -33.87 -4.77
CA THR A 34 -9.50 -34.02 -3.51
C THR A 34 -10.89 -34.62 -3.68
N GLU A 35 -11.52 -34.45 -4.83
CA GLU A 35 -12.85 -35.02 -5.10
C GLU A 35 -12.82 -36.54 -5.30
N THR A 36 -11.85 -37.01 -6.09
CA THR A 36 -11.73 -38.43 -6.41
C THR A 36 -10.83 -39.20 -5.47
N GLY A 37 -10.02 -38.49 -4.67
CA GLY A 37 -9.00 -39.09 -3.81
C GLY A 37 -7.74 -39.53 -4.56
N TYR A 38 -7.62 -39.21 -5.85
CA TYR A 38 -6.46 -39.57 -6.65
C TYR A 38 -5.22 -38.83 -6.14
N GLY A 39 -4.16 -39.56 -5.83
CA GLY A 39 -2.91 -38.99 -5.29
C GLY A 39 -2.99 -38.47 -3.84
N ALA A 40 -4.13 -38.57 -3.18
CA ALA A 40 -4.31 -38.13 -1.81
C ALA A 40 -4.07 -39.30 -0.83
N GLU A 41 -3.19 -39.15 0.14
CA GLU A 41 -2.87 -40.17 1.16
C GLU A 41 -4.08 -40.54 2.02
N GLY A 42 -5.05 -39.61 2.22
CA GLY A 42 -6.28 -39.81 3.00
C GLY A 42 -7.50 -40.23 2.18
N GLY A 43 -7.37 -40.43 0.86
CA GLY A 43 -8.50 -40.73 -0.02
C GLY A 43 -9.32 -39.48 -0.43
N ALA A 44 -10.61 -39.67 -0.81
CA ALA A 44 -11.46 -38.59 -1.22
C ALA A 44 -11.93 -37.74 -0.04
N TYR A 45 -12.07 -36.42 -0.28
CA TYR A 45 -12.58 -35.43 0.68
C TYR A 45 -14.07 -35.13 0.32
N PRO A 46 -15.04 -35.88 0.83
CA PRO A 46 -16.44 -35.71 0.41
C PRO A 46 -17.01 -34.34 0.76
N GLU A 47 -16.56 -33.75 1.84
CA GLU A 47 -16.95 -32.39 2.29
C GLU A 47 -16.01 -31.28 1.81
N GLY A 48 -15.18 -31.56 0.79
CA GLY A 48 -14.19 -30.63 0.26
C GLY A 48 -12.97 -30.43 1.16
N VAL A 49 -12.07 -29.53 0.75
CA VAL A 49 -10.83 -29.27 1.49
C VAL A 49 -11.10 -28.49 2.77
N TYR A 50 -12.05 -27.55 2.71
CA TYR A 50 -12.38 -26.66 3.83
C TYR A 50 -13.88 -26.68 4.12
N ALA A 51 -14.22 -26.84 5.38
CA ALA A 51 -15.60 -26.88 5.82
C ALA A 51 -16.38 -25.57 5.61
N HIS A 52 -15.68 -24.44 5.49
CA HIS A 52 -16.31 -23.13 5.21
C HIS A 52 -16.74 -22.93 3.75
N GLY A 53 -16.37 -23.82 2.81
CA GLY A 53 -16.80 -23.80 1.42
C GLY A 53 -16.34 -22.60 0.59
N GLN A 54 -15.27 -21.93 1.01
CA GLN A 54 -14.67 -20.80 0.27
C GLN A 54 -13.27 -21.15 -0.21
N TYR A 55 -12.83 -20.47 -1.27
CA TYR A 55 -11.47 -20.60 -1.78
C TYR A 55 -10.44 -20.12 -0.74
N PRO A 56 -9.25 -20.76 -0.66
CA PRO A 56 -8.22 -20.41 0.32
C PRO A 56 -7.40 -19.17 -0.06
N PHE A 57 -7.95 -18.30 -0.89
CA PHE A 57 -7.28 -17.09 -1.34
C PHE A 57 -8.24 -15.91 -1.37
N THR A 58 -7.73 -14.75 -1.01
CA THR A 58 -8.46 -13.49 -1.03
C THR A 58 -7.89 -12.58 -2.10
N LEU A 59 -8.74 -12.12 -3.01
CA LEU A 59 -8.36 -11.18 -4.04
C LEU A 59 -8.42 -9.75 -3.52
N TYR A 60 -7.27 -9.06 -3.59
CA TYR A 60 -7.21 -7.61 -3.48
C TYR A 60 -7.18 -7.00 -4.88
N LYS A 61 -8.17 -6.16 -5.18
CA LYS A 61 -8.25 -5.43 -6.45
C LYS A 61 -7.96 -3.97 -6.21
N PHE A 62 -6.90 -3.47 -6.79
CA PHE A 62 -6.58 -2.05 -6.69
C PHE A 62 -7.62 -1.18 -7.40
N ARG A 63 -7.93 -1.51 -8.66
CA ARG A 63 -9.06 -0.93 -9.43
C ARG A 63 -9.84 -2.07 -10.09
N ASP A 64 -11.18 -1.94 -10.12
CA ASP A 64 -12.01 -2.89 -10.85
C ASP A 64 -11.83 -2.70 -12.34
N SER A 65 -11.84 -3.80 -13.07
CA SER A 65 -11.83 -3.82 -14.52
C SER A 65 -13.08 -4.51 -15.01
N TRP A 66 -13.76 -3.90 -15.98
CA TRP A 66 -14.94 -4.50 -16.57
C TRP A 66 -14.60 -5.87 -17.15
N ARG A 67 -15.45 -6.86 -16.88
CA ARG A 67 -15.36 -8.26 -17.36
C ARG A 67 -14.08 -9.03 -16.98
N LYS A 68 -13.24 -8.50 -16.11
CA LYS A 68 -12.07 -9.21 -15.62
C LYS A 68 -12.18 -9.47 -14.12
N PRO A 69 -12.06 -10.73 -13.65
CA PRO A 69 -12.12 -11.06 -12.22
C PRO A 69 -10.96 -10.42 -11.45
N PHE A 70 -9.80 -10.34 -12.09
CA PHE A 70 -8.62 -9.66 -11.54
C PHE A 70 -8.68 -8.19 -11.95
N GLY A 71 -8.64 -7.28 -10.99
CA GLY A 71 -8.59 -5.86 -11.24
C GLY A 71 -7.36 -5.42 -12.04
N LYS A 72 -7.17 -4.12 -12.17
CA LYS A 72 -5.97 -3.51 -12.75
C LYS A 72 -5.13 -2.88 -11.64
N GLY A 73 -3.81 -2.96 -11.78
CA GLY A 73 -2.88 -2.21 -10.95
C GLY A 73 -2.69 -0.78 -11.46
N LEU A 74 -2.14 0.09 -10.63
CA LEU A 74 -1.84 1.48 -10.97
C LEU A 74 -0.95 1.57 -12.22
N ILE A 75 0.12 0.78 -12.27
CA ILE A 75 1.09 0.77 -13.37
C ILE A 75 0.43 0.44 -14.72
N HIS A 76 -0.57 -0.44 -14.73
CA HIS A 76 -1.26 -0.81 -15.96
C HIS A 76 -1.95 0.39 -16.62
N ASP A 77 -2.56 1.27 -15.84
CA ASP A 77 -3.29 2.43 -16.36
C ASP A 77 -2.33 3.50 -16.91
N TYR A 78 -1.12 3.62 -16.35
CA TYR A 78 -0.16 4.66 -16.71
C TYR A 78 0.99 4.17 -17.60
N SER A 79 1.04 2.89 -17.94
CA SER A 79 2.11 2.34 -18.79
C SER A 79 2.21 3.01 -20.15
N GLY A 80 1.07 3.36 -20.76
CA GLY A 80 1.03 4.08 -22.03
C GLY A 80 1.58 5.50 -21.93
N THR A 81 1.22 6.22 -20.86
CA THR A 81 1.71 7.58 -20.60
C THR A 81 3.20 7.57 -20.29
N GLN A 82 3.67 6.59 -19.50
CA GLN A 82 5.10 6.44 -19.21
C GLN A 82 5.90 6.16 -20.50
N ALA A 83 5.42 5.25 -21.34
CA ALA A 83 6.07 4.98 -22.63
C ALA A 83 6.11 6.21 -23.59
N ALA A 84 5.14 7.13 -23.46
CA ALA A 84 5.17 8.39 -24.21
C ALA A 84 6.23 9.34 -23.61
N ILE A 85 6.30 9.49 -22.29
CA ILE A 85 7.34 10.29 -21.60
C ILE A 85 8.73 9.80 -21.97
N ASP A 86 8.96 8.49 -21.94
CA ASP A 86 10.25 7.87 -22.29
C ASP A 86 10.64 8.16 -23.75
N ARG A 87 9.67 8.16 -24.68
CA ARG A 87 9.94 8.54 -26.08
C ARG A 87 10.32 10.00 -26.20
N TYR A 88 9.63 10.92 -25.52
CA TYR A 88 10.00 12.34 -25.56
C TYR A 88 11.36 12.58 -24.93
N ALA A 89 11.66 11.93 -23.82
CA ALA A 89 12.98 12.00 -23.18
C ALA A 89 14.08 11.51 -24.16
N LYS A 90 13.81 10.42 -24.90
CA LYS A 90 14.75 9.92 -25.93
C LYS A 90 14.92 10.93 -27.05
N TYR A 91 13.87 11.56 -27.55
CA TYR A 91 14.00 12.59 -28.60
C TYR A 91 14.83 13.79 -28.14
N ILE A 92 14.71 14.19 -26.87
CA ILE A 92 15.52 15.25 -26.29
C ILE A 92 17.00 14.82 -26.23
N ASP A 93 17.27 13.60 -25.76
CA ASP A 93 18.64 13.05 -25.68
C ASP A 93 19.28 12.90 -27.07
N ASP A 94 18.56 12.32 -28.03
CA ASP A 94 19.02 12.14 -29.40
C ASP A 94 19.33 13.50 -30.06
N ASN A 95 18.44 14.50 -29.87
CA ASN A 95 18.68 15.84 -30.41
C ASN A 95 19.86 16.54 -29.72
N ALA A 96 19.99 16.42 -28.39
CA ALA A 96 21.11 16.95 -27.65
C ALA A 96 22.45 16.35 -28.15
N ARG A 97 22.46 15.06 -28.42
CA ARG A 97 23.65 14.38 -29.00
C ARG A 97 23.94 14.86 -30.41
N GLU A 98 22.91 14.95 -31.29
CA GLU A 98 23.10 15.42 -32.66
C GLU A 98 23.50 16.88 -32.75
N SER A 99 22.98 17.73 -31.85
CA SER A 99 23.34 19.15 -31.80
C SER A 99 24.75 19.38 -31.20
N SER A 100 25.24 18.46 -30.38
CA SER A 100 26.57 18.54 -29.78
C SER A 100 27.69 18.12 -30.75
N VAL A 101 27.35 17.29 -31.76
CA VAL A 101 28.31 16.79 -32.74
C VAL A 101 28.02 17.44 -34.09
N GLN A 102 28.89 18.33 -34.53
CA GLN A 102 28.79 18.94 -35.86
C GLN A 102 29.10 17.88 -36.92
N ARG A 103 28.25 17.76 -37.94
CA ARG A 103 28.49 16.88 -39.09
C ARG A 103 29.08 17.66 -40.21
N HIS A 104 30.28 17.24 -40.66
CA HIS A 104 30.99 17.85 -41.76
C HIS A 104 30.87 17.00 -43.01
N PHE A 105 30.41 17.57 -44.10
CA PHE A 105 30.41 16.96 -45.38
C PHE A 105 31.64 17.45 -46.17
N ILE A 106 32.51 16.54 -46.51
CA ILE A 106 33.77 16.86 -47.22
C ILE A 106 33.68 16.24 -48.59
N ARG A 107 33.98 17.05 -49.61
CA ARG A 107 34.03 16.56 -51.01
C ARG A 107 35.20 15.62 -51.18
N ARG A 108 34.91 14.43 -51.72
CA ARG A 108 35.94 13.43 -51.95
C ARG A 108 36.98 13.94 -52.97
N GLY A 109 38.26 13.84 -52.68
CA GLY A 109 39.34 14.31 -53.51
C GLY A 109 39.66 15.83 -53.41
N SER A 110 39.21 16.47 -52.33
CA SER A 110 39.40 17.90 -52.05
C SER A 110 40.74 18.25 -51.37
N GLY A 111 41.60 17.29 -51.10
CA GLY A 111 42.85 17.52 -50.37
C GLY A 111 42.69 17.68 -48.87
N VAL A 112 41.47 17.85 -48.35
CA VAL A 112 41.20 17.95 -46.94
C VAL A 112 41.29 16.58 -46.28
N ASN A 113 42.10 16.47 -45.21
CA ASN A 113 42.20 15.24 -44.43
C ASN A 113 41.04 15.16 -43.41
N PRO A 114 40.16 14.16 -43.47
CA PRO A 114 39.05 14.03 -42.53
C PRO A 114 39.49 13.89 -41.07
N ASP A 115 40.63 13.27 -40.83
CA ASP A 115 41.14 13.08 -39.43
C ASP A 115 41.57 14.40 -38.83
N ASP A 116 42.03 15.36 -39.62
CA ASP A 116 42.40 16.70 -39.14
C ASP A 116 41.17 17.55 -38.77
N VAL A 117 40.08 17.34 -39.51
CA VAL A 117 38.76 18.00 -39.20
C VAL A 117 38.11 17.39 -37.95
N ALA A 118 38.31 16.09 -37.74
CA ALA A 118 37.78 15.39 -36.55
C ALA A 118 38.56 15.66 -35.27
N ASP A 119 39.83 16.07 -35.37
CA ASP A 119 40.69 16.35 -34.22
C ASP A 119 40.47 17.80 -33.72
N MET A 120 39.65 17.94 -32.68
CA MET A 120 39.41 19.24 -32.03
C MET A 120 40.65 19.94 -31.45
N ARG A 121 41.82 19.29 -31.37
CA ARG A 121 43.09 19.86 -30.89
C ARG A 121 43.86 20.57 -31.99
N LYS A 122 43.52 20.26 -33.26
CA LYS A 122 44.15 20.96 -34.38
C LYS A 122 43.48 22.28 -34.69
N THR A 123 44.18 23.34 -34.46
CA THR A 123 43.69 24.72 -34.69
C THR A 123 43.86 25.17 -36.14
N ILE A 124 44.77 24.55 -36.86
CA ILE A 124 45.10 24.89 -38.28
C ILE A 124 44.92 23.65 -39.12
N ILE A 125 44.07 23.77 -40.15
CA ILE A 125 43.80 22.73 -41.14
C ILE A 125 44.19 23.31 -42.49
N GLU A 126 45.17 22.69 -43.17
CA GLU A 126 45.63 23.09 -44.51
C GLU A 126 44.78 22.38 -45.59
N TRP A 127 44.41 23.09 -46.62
CA TRP A 127 43.65 22.58 -47.73
C TRP A 127 44.06 23.22 -49.06
N GLU A 128 43.81 22.54 -50.19
CA GLU A 128 44.08 23.01 -51.53
C GLU A 128 42.76 23.37 -52.25
N GLY A 129 42.61 24.65 -52.65
CA GLY A 129 41.42 25.08 -53.40
C GLY A 129 41.12 26.56 -53.23
N ASN A 130 40.18 27.09 -54.04
CA ASN A 130 39.86 28.54 -54.03
C ASN A 130 38.78 28.90 -52.99
N ASP A 131 37.78 28.07 -52.71
CA ASP A 131 36.74 28.34 -51.73
C ASP A 131 36.47 27.11 -50.84
N ILE A 132 36.65 27.27 -49.53
CA ILE A 132 36.43 26.22 -48.52
C ILE A 132 34.94 25.75 -48.49
N ARG A 133 34.01 26.65 -48.83
CA ARG A 133 32.55 26.34 -48.83
C ARG A 133 32.16 25.34 -49.90
N GLU A 134 32.91 25.25 -51.01
CA GLU A 134 32.69 24.25 -52.06
C GLU A 134 33.19 22.86 -51.65
N VAL A 135 34.14 22.85 -50.70
CA VAL A 135 34.85 21.65 -50.28
C VAL A 135 34.27 21.05 -49.00
N MET A 136 33.85 21.89 -48.07
CA MET A 136 33.33 21.46 -46.79
C MET A 136 32.04 22.19 -46.43
N GLN A 137 31.02 21.47 -46.12
CA GLN A 137 29.77 22.02 -45.57
C GLN A 137 29.52 21.42 -44.20
N THR A 138 29.35 22.31 -43.22
CA THR A 138 28.95 21.89 -41.86
C THR A 138 27.46 21.97 -41.75
N VAL A 139 26.83 20.85 -41.37
CA VAL A 139 25.37 20.79 -41.08
C VAL A 139 25.20 20.74 -39.58
N GLN A 140 24.55 21.78 -39.09
CA GLN A 140 24.09 21.79 -37.70
C GLN A 140 22.71 21.14 -37.60
N ALA A 141 22.51 20.28 -36.61
CA ALA A 141 21.18 19.75 -36.33
C ALA A 141 20.22 20.89 -35.95
N SER A 142 19.00 20.80 -36.42
CA SER A 142 17.96 21.75 -36.02
C SER A 142 17.73 21.68 -34.51
N PRO A 143 17.60 22.82 -33.81
CA PRO A 143 17.29 22.82 -32.40
C PRO A 143 15.94 22.14 -32.18
N LEU A 144 15.83 21.40 -31.09
CA LEU A 144 14.58 20.74 -30.71
C LEU A 144 13.49 21.80 -30.47
N ASN A 145 12.28 21.53 -30.97
CA ASN A 145 11.15 22.40 -30.65
C ASN A 145 10.85 22.31 -29.14
N GLY A 146 10.82 23.48 -28.45
CA GLY A 146 10.52 23.57 -27.02
C GLY A 146 9.23 22.89 -26.59
N GLN A 147 8.26 22.80 -27.50
CA GLN A 147 6.98 22.10 -27.25
C GLN A 147 7.16 20.63 -26.87
N VAL A 148 8.21 19.96 -27.33
CA VAL A 148 8.48 18.54 -26.98
C VAL A 148 8.79 18.42 -25.49
N TYR A 149 9.60 19.34 -24.95
CA TYR A 149 9.91 19.38 -23.54
C TYR A 149 8.68 19.74 -22.69
N GLU A 150 7.94 20.76 -23.11
CA GLU A 150 6.71 21.18 -22.43
C GLU A 150 5.68 20.04 -22.38
N MET A 151 5.52 19.30 -23.47
CA MET A 151 4.60 18.15 -23.53
C MET A 151 5.03 17.01 -22.60
N MET A 152 6.34 16.74 -22.52
CA MET A 152 6.89 15.77 -21.60
C MET A 152 6.57 16.16 -20.13
N CYS A 153 6.83 17.41 -19.76
CA CYS A 153 6.53 17.93 -18.43
C CYS A 153 5.03 17.88 -18.13
N TYR A 154 4.19 18.29 -19.07
CA TYR A 154 2.74 18.24 -18.94
C TYR A 154 2.23 16.80 -18.68
N MET A 155 2.72 15.82 -19.46
CA MET A 155 2.33 14.42 -19.25
C MET A 155 2.80 13.88 -17.89
N ALA A 156 4.02 14.25 -17.47
CA ALA A 156 4.53 13.86 -16.15
C ALA A 156 3.70 14.44 -15.00
N ASP A 157 3.30 15.71 -15.12
CA ASP A 157 2.48 16.38 -14.10
C ASP A 157 1.04 15.89 -14.11
N ALA A 158 0.44 15.66 -15.27
CA ALA A 158 -0.86 15.04 -15.38
C ALA A 158 -0.88 13.65 -14.74
N MET A 159 0.13 12.82 -14.99
CA MET A 159 0.25 11.50 -14.37
C MET A 159 0.36 11.58 -12.85
N LYS A 160 1.12 12.55 -12.30
CA LYS A 160 1.20 12.77 -10.84
C LYS A 160 -0.15 13.16 -10.25
N GLN A 161 -0.88 14.08 -10.90
CA GLN A 161 -2.21 14.53 -10.47
C GLN A 161 -3.23 13.38 -10.49
N ASP A 162 -3.25 12.58 -11.55
CA ASP A 162 -4.14 11.42 -11.68
C ASP A 162 -3.85 10.34 -10.64
N CYS A 163 -2.59 10.19 -10.22
CA CYS A 163 -2.20 9.31 -9.11
C CYS A 163 -2.60 9.85 -7.72
N GLY A 164 -3.17 11.06 -7.65
CA GLY A 164 -3.55 11.73 -6.40
C GLY A 164 -2.37 12.36 -5.65
N GLN A 165 -1.22 12.51 -6.32
CA GLN A 165 -0.07 13.23 -5.78
C GLN A 165 -0.17 14.71 -6.13
N ASN A 166 -0.74 15.51 -5.24
CA ASN A 166 -0.73 16.95 -5.34
C ASN A 166 0.36 17.57 -4.44
N GLN A 167 0.60 18.86 -4.57
CA GLN A 167 1.63 19.59 -3.82
C GLN A 167 1.46 19.42 -2.30
N PHE A 168 0.22 19.41 -1.82
CA PHE A 168 -0.10 19.29 -0.40
C PHE A 168 0.15 17.89 0.15
N THR A 169 -0.11 16.82 -0.64
CA THR A 169 0.19 15.44 -0.23
C THR A 169 1.69 15.16 -0.19
N ARG A 170 2.51 15.93 -0.96
CA ARG A 170 3.98 15.85 -0.96
C ARG A 170 4.61 16.71 0.14
N GLY A 171 3.82 17.49 0.88
CA GLY A 171 4.34 18.40 1.89
C GLY A 171 4.94 19.69 1.32
N GLU A 172 4.75 19.96 0.03
CA GLU A 172 5.12 21.21 -0.59
C GLU A 172 4.05 22.26 -0.22
N GLY A 173 4.39 23.15 0.70
CA GLY A 173 3.49 24.25 1.10
C GLY A 173 3.23 25.17 -0.08
N GLY A 174 1.96 25.35 -0.44
CA GLY A 174 1.58 26.36 -1.43
C GLY A 174 1.98 27.77 -0.91
N LEU A 175 2.54 28.57 -1.77
CA LEU A 175 3.12 29.90 -1.47
C LEU A 175 2.20 30.87 -0.70
N ASN A 176 0.88 30.60 -0.58
CA ASN A 176 -0.09 31.52 0.00
C ASN A 176 -0.96 30.94 1.14
N VAL A 177 -0.67 29.71 1.64
CA VAL A 177 -1.47 29.09 2.70
C VAL A 177 -0.63 28.98 3.96
N THR A 178 -0.81 29.93 4.88
CA THR A 178 -0.08 30.00 6.16
C THR A 178 -0.86 29.41 7.34
N ALA A 179 -2.17 29.23 7.21
CA ALA A 179 -3.00 28.68 8.30
C ALA A 179 -2.89 27.15 8.33
N GLY A 180 -2.39 26.60 9.43
CA GLY A 180 -2.22 25.16 9.64
C GLY A 180 -3.51 24.36 9.43
N THR A 181 -4.66 24.89 9.84
CA THR A 181 -5.98 24.30 9.62
C THR A 181 -6.35 24.18 8.13
N ALA A 182 -6.04 25.19 7.32
CA ALA A 182 -6.29 25.16 5.89
C ALA A 182 -5.40 24.13 5.18
N ILE A 183 -4.14 24.02 5.57
CA ILE A 183 -3.22 22.99 5.04
C ILE A 183 -3.76 21.60 5.36
N HIS A 184 -4.27 21.37 6.58
CA HIS A 184 -4.87 20.10 6.98
C HIS A 184 -6.07 19.73 6.11
N TYR A 185 -7.00 20.67 5.86
CA TYR A 185 -8.15 20.43 4.98
C TYR A 185 -7.72 20.12 3.53
N LEU A 186 -6.70 20.79 3.01
CA LEU A 186 -6.18 20.54 1.67
C LEU A 186 -5.49 19.17 1.57
N GLN A 187 -4.74 18.77 2.59
CA GLN A 187 -4.17 17.43 2.69
C GLN A 187 -5.25 16.35 2.79
N GLU A 188 -6.31 16.62 3.56
CA GLU A 188 -7.43 15.70 3.68
C GLU A 188 -8.19 15.56 2.37
N ALA A 189 -8.44 16.66 1.66
CA ALA A 189 -9.07 16.64 0.34
C ALA A 189 -8.21 15.91 -0.69
N GLY A 190 -6.89 16.13 -0.69
CA GLY A 190 -5.93 15.44 -1.56
C GLY A 190 -5.82 13.94 -1.28
N GLY A 191 -6.04 13.51 -0.05
CA GLY A 191 -5.96 12.10 0.37
C GLY A 191 -7.16 11.22 -0.01
N LYS A 192 -8.19 11.73 -0.70
CA LYS A 192 -9.41 10.96 -1.01
C LYS A 192 -9.15 9.69 -1.81
N ILE A 193 -8.30 9.76 -2.84
CA ILE A 193 -7.96 8.61 -3.70
C ILE A 193 -7.23 7.55 -2.90
N THR A 194 -6.23 7.95 -2.10
CA THR A 194 -5.47 7.05 -1.24
C THR A 194 -6.37 6.40 -0.20
N ARG A 195 -7.30 7.15 0.39
CA ARG A 195 -8.28 6.64 1.35
C ARG A 195 -9.17 5.56 0.74
N TRP A 196 -9.65 5.77 -0.48
CA TRP A 196 -10.46 4.78 -1.18
C TRP A 196 -9.69 3.47 -1.41
N HIS A 197 -8.42 3.54 -1.84
CA HIS A 197 -7.57 2.36 -1.96
C HIS A 197 -7.32 1.67 -0.62
N THR A 198 -7.11 2.45 0.45
CA THR A 198 -6.93 1.94 1.81
C THR A 198 -8.17 1.19 2.29
N GLU A 199 -9.38 1.70 2.06
CA GLU A 199 -10.61 1.00 2.44
C GLU A 199 -10.77 -0.32 1.70
N ARG A 200 -10.45 -0.38 0.41
CA ARG A 200 -10.45 -1.63 -0.35
C ARG A 200 -9.42 -2.65 0.17
N PHE A 201 -8.25 -2.15 0.56
CA PHE A 201 -7.24 -3.00 1.19
C PHE A 201 -7.73 -3.56 2.52
N LYS A 202 -8.35 -2.72 3.37
CA LYS A 202 -8.95 -3.16 4.64
C LYS A 202 -10.00 -4.25 4.43
N ASP A 203 -10.84 -4.12 3.41
CA ASP A 203 -11.85 -5.10 3.08
C ASP A 203 -11.27 -6.46 2.65
N ALA A 204 -10.22 -6.44 1.84
CA ALA A 204 -9.52 -7.65 1.45
C ALA A 204 -8.80 -8.29 2.65
N PHE A 205 -8.15 -7.47 3.47
CA PHE A 205 -7.48 -7.92 4.69
C PHE A 205 -8.48 -8.51 5.70
N ARG A 206 -9.64 -7.88 5.88
CA ARG A 206 -10.73 -8.41 6.71
C ARG A 206 -11.15 -9.80 6.27
N ARG A 207 -11.40 -10.01 4.97
CA ARG A 207 -11.77 -11.33 4.43
C ARG A 207 -10.66 -12.36 4.64
N MET A 208 -9.40 -11.96 4.48
CA MET A 208 -8.27 -12.84 4.73
C MET A 208 -8.23 -13.29 6.20
N VAL A 209 -8.40 -12.35 7.14
CA VAL A 209 -8.41 -12.67 8.58
C VAL A 209 -9.62 -13.55 8.93
N GLU A 210 -10.79 -13.30 8.36
CA GLU A 210 -11.96 -14.15 8.53
C GLU A 210 -11.67 -15.59 8.08
N GLN A 211 -11.02 -15.77 6.93
CA GLN A 211 -10.61 -17.10 6.44
C GLN A 211 -9.60 -17.76 7.38
N ILE A 212 -8.61 -17.02 7.86
CA ILE A 212 -7.63 -17.54 8.83
C ILE A 212 -8.35 -18.01 10.10
N LEU A 213 -9.31 -17.23 10.63
CA LEU A 213 -10.07 -17.62 11.80
C LEU A 213 -10.91 -18.88 11.57
N TRP A 214 -11.49 -19.03 10.37
CA TRP A 214 -12.22 -20.25 10.00
C TRP A 214 -11.29 -21.48 9.98
N VAL A 215 -10.12 -21.36 9.35
CA VAL A 215 -9.14 -22.46 9.31
C VAL A 215 -8.64 -22.77 10.72
N LEU A 216 -8.32 -21.76 11.51
CA LEU A 216 -7.93 -21.97 12.91
C LEU A 216 -9.02 -22.68 13.72
N SER A 217 -10.30 -22.32 13.51
CA SER A 217 -11.39 -22.97 14.22
C SER A 217 -11.62 -24.41 13.81
N GLU A 218 -11.20 -24.80 12.60
CA GLU A 218 -11.33 -26.14 12.06
C GLU A 218 -10.19 -27.08 12.50
N TYR A 219 -8.95 -26.56 12.48
CA TYR A 219 -7.72 -27.37 12.72
C TYR A 219 -7.11 -27.19 14.11
N MET A 220 -7.59 -26.22 14.89
CA MET A 220 -7.07 -26.00 16.24
C MET A 220 -7.63 -27.03 17.22
N GLU A 221 -6.78 -27.60 18.04
CA GLU A 221 -7.19 -28.51 19.10
C GLU A 221 -8.12 -27.83 20.11
N PRO A 222 -9.23 -28.48 20.52
CA PRO A 222 -10.14 -27.98 21.55
C PRO A 222 -9.41 -27.73 22.87
N GLY A 223 -9.77 -26.65 23.58
CA GLY A 223 -9.18 -26.30 24.88
C GLY A 223 -7.94 -25.42 24.79
N ARG A 224 -7.48 -25.03 23.59
CA ARG A 224 -6.39 -24.06 23.46
C ARG A 224 -6.81 -22.67 23.95
N LYS A 225 -6.06 -22.17 24.90
CA LYS A 225 -6.32 -20.87 25.54
C LYS A 225 -5.57 -19.78 24.83
N LEU A 226 -6.26 -18.73 24.39
CA LEU A 226 -5.68 -17.51 23.87
C LEU A 226 -5.72 -16.43 24.96
N ARG A 227 -4.56 -15.83 25.19
CA ARG A 227 -4.44 -14.66 26.05
C ARG A 227 -4.71 -13.40 25.24
N ILE A 228 -5.82 -12.75 25.50
CA ILE A 228 -6.10 -11.44 24.94
C ILE A 228 -5.58 -10.40 25.93
N VAL A 229 -4.60 -9.62 25.46
CA VAL A 229 -4.08 -8.49 26.20
C VAL A 229 -4.69 -7.25 25.58
N GLY A 230 -5.62 -6.62 26.27
CA GLY A 230 -6.24 -5.40 25.77
C GLY A 230 -7.43 -4.96 26.61
N GLY A 231 -7.63 -3.64 26.68
CA GLY A 231 -8.60 -3.03 27.58
C GLY A 231 -8.08 -2.89 29.01
N TRP A 232 -8.72 -2.02 29.78
CA TRP A 232 -8.30 -1.70 31.14
C TRP A 232 -9.44 -2.11 32.10
N ASN A 233 -9.06 -2.59 33.26
CA ASN A 233 -10.02 -2.83 34.33
C ASN A 233 -10.40 -1.49 34.96
N SER A 234 -11.55 -1.43 35.64
CA SER A 234 -11.98 -0.29 36.45
C SER A 234 -10.97 0.08 37.55
N SER A 235 -10.12 -0.86 37.95
CA SER A 235 -9.02 -0.68 38.90
C SER A 235 -7.67 -0.31 38.27
N GLY A 236 -7.64 0.06 36.98
CA GLY A 236 -6.47 0.59 36.30
C GLY A 236 -5.43 -0.42 35.84
N GLY A 237 -5.66 -1.70 35.99
CA GLY A 237 -4.78 -2.76 35.49
C GLY A 237 -5.06 -3.13 34.02
N MET A 238 -4.04 -3.65 33.33
CA MET A 238 -4.22 -4.22 32.01
C MET A 238 -5.14 -5.43 32.12
N ARG A 239 -6.27 -5.40 31.39
CA ARG A 239 -7.22 -6.51 31.43
C ARG A 239 -6.69 -7.65 30.59
N GLU A 240 -6.27 -8.71 31.24
CA GLU A 240 -5.97 -9.97 30.59
C GLU A 240 -7.22 -10.83 30.58
N ARG A 241 -7.64 -11.23 29.42
CA ARG A 241 -8.75 -12.18 29.29
C ARG A 241 -8.23 -13.43 28.59
N ILE A 242 -8.31 -14.54 29.30
CA ILE A 242 -8.06 -15.84 28.70
C ILE A 242 -9.38 -16.32 28.13
N ILE A 243 -9.42 -16.51 26.83
CA ILE A 243 -10.58 -17.12 26.15
C ILE A 243 -10.17 -18.42 25.52
N GLU A 244 -11.05 -19.41 25.57
CA GLU A 244 -10.95 -20.61 24.77
C GLU A 244 -11.58 -20.33 23.42
N LEU A 245 -10.83 -20.46 22.33
CA LEU A 245 -11.32 -20.20 20.97
C LEU A 245 -12.37 -21.23 20.58
N ILE A 246 -12.20 -22.47 21.05
CA ILE A 246 -13.10 -23.58 20.80
C ILE A 246 -13.33 -24.23 22.16
N ALA A 247 -14.52 -24.03 22.72
CA ALA A 247 -14.93 -24.72 23.94
C ALA A 247 -15.14 -26.21 23.61
N PRO A 248 -14.60 -27.14 24.42
CA PRO A 248 -14.84 -28.56 24.23
C PRO A 248 -16.35 -28.85 24.32
N SER A 249 -16.90 -29.59 23.35
CA SER A 249 -18.28 -29.98 23.38
C SER A 249 -18.53 -30.89 24.57
N LYS A 250 -19.42 -30.52 25.46
CA LYS A 250 -19.77 -31.33 26.64
C LYS A 250 -20.50 -32.62 26.30
N ASN A 251 -21.02 -32.75 25.07
CA ASN A 251 -21.89 -33.88 24.66
C ASN A 251 -21.39 -34.64 23.42
N GLY A 252 -20.11 -34.49 23.02
CA GLY A 252 -19.54 -35.22 21.88
C GLY A 252 -20.14 -34.88 20.51
N GLY A 253 -21.00 -33.86 20.44
CA GLY A 253 -21.55 -33.34 19.17
C GLY A 253 -20.60 -32.42 18.43
N ALA A 254 -20.86 -32.19 17.15
CA ALA A 254 -20.12 -31.22 16.36
C ALA A 254 -20.19 -29.84 17.05
N LEU A 255 -19.02 -29.27 17.30
CA LEU A 255 -18.90 -27.92 17.90
C LEU A 255 -19.61 -26.90 17.02
N PRO A 256 -20.47 -26.04 17.59
CA PRO A 256 -21.03 -24.93 16.82
C PRO A 256 -19.90 -24.05 16.35
N ARG A 257 -19.84 -23.78 15.05
CA ARG A 257 -18.83 -22.90 14.46
C ARG A 257 -19.00 -21.51 15.05
N PRO A 258 -17.97 -20.95 15.68
CA PRO A 258 -18.06 -19.62 16.22
C PRO A 258 -18.27 -18.61 15.09
N ALA A 259 -19.25 -17.71 15.25
CA ALA A 259 -19.45 -16.61 14.34
C ALA A 259 -18.48 -15.47 14.74
N TYR A 260 -17.50 -15.21 13.91
CA TYR A 260 -16.56 -14.11 14.11
C TYR A 260 -16.96 -12.91 13.28
N THR A 261 -16.91 -11.74 13.89
CA THR A 261 -16.94 -10.46 13.16
C THR A 261 -15.58 -9.82 13.27
N VAL A 262 -14.92 -9.65 12.14
CA VAL A 262 -13.59 -9.01 12.07
C VAL A 262 -13.74 -7.56 11.69
N ARG A 263 -13.16 -6.68 12.50
CA ARG A 263 -13.05 -5.25 12.20
C ARG A 263 -11.58 -4.88 12.09
N VAL A 264 -11.18 -4.38 10.94
CA VAL A 264 -9.83 -3.92 10.69
C VAL A 264 -9.77 -2.41 10.86
N GLN A 265 -8.91 -1.95 11.74
CA GLN A 265 -8.60 -0.54 11.93
C GLN A 265 -7.14 -0.32 11.54
N VAL A 266 -6.89 0.59 10.60
CA VAL A 266 -5.54 1.04 10.29
C VAL A 266 -5.28 2.27 11.12
N GLN A 267 -4.38 2.15 12.09
CA GLN A 267 -3.90 3.30 12.83
C GLN A 267 -3.01 4.14 11.91
N LYS A 268 -3.36 5.38 11.77
CA LYS A 268 -2.50 6.35 11.12
C LYS A 268 -1.44 6.79 12.13
N ASN A 269 -0.25 6.23 12.06
CA ASN A 269 0.92 6.69 12.80
C ASN A 269 1.49 7.99 12.20
N ASN A 270 0.64 8.95 11.90
CA ASN A 270 1.08 10.24 11.42
C ASN A 270 1.29 11.14 12.66
N PRO A 271 2.53 11.56 12.96
CA PRO A 271 2.81 12.40 14.15
C PRO A 271 1.94 13.65 14.22
N SER A 272 1.67 14.29 13.09
CA SER A 272 0.83 15.48 13.01
C SER A 272 -0.63 15.22 13.38
N GLN A 273 -1.16 14.03 13.04
CA GLN A 273 -2.53 13.66 13.38
C GLN A 273 -2.65 13.28 14.86
N ILE A 274 -1.67 12.56 15.39
CA ILE A 274 -1.58 12.24 16.82
C ILE A 274 -1.55 13.54 17.62
N GLN A 275 -0.79 14.53 17.18
CA GLN A 275 -0.75 15.84 17.84
C GLN A 275 -2.10 16.55 17.77
N ALA A 276 -2.76 16.59 16.62
CA ALA A 276 -4.08 17.19 16.47
C ALA A 276 -5.16 16.50 17.33
N ASP A 277 -5.13 15.17 17.38
CA ASP A 277 -6.05 14.39 18.22
C ASP A 277 -5.81 14.64 19.71
N ASN A 278 -4.55 14.76 20.13
CA ASN A 278 -4.20 15.12 21.50
C ASN A 278 -4.60 16.56 21.84
N GLU A 279 -4.44 17.53 20.93
CA GLU A 279 -4.90 18.91 21.12
C GLU A 279 -6.42 18.98 21.26
N PHE A 280 -7.15 18.23 20.41
CA PHE A 280 -8.61 18.11 20.53
C PHE A 280 -9.04 17.49 21.87
N LEU A 281 -8.33 16.45 22.30
CA LEU A 281 -8.58 15.83 23.60
C LEU A 281 -8.38 16.82 24.74
N MET A 282 -7.31 17.61 24.70
CA MET A 282 -7.05 18.63 25.72
C MET A 282 -8.13 19.74 25.75
N GLN A 283 -8.64 20.15 24.58
CA GLN A 283 -9.76 21.08 24.50
C GLN A 283 -11.04 20.47 25.06
N ALA A 284 -11.33 19.21 24.75
CA ALA A 284 -12.48 18.51 25.30
C ALA A 284 -12.41 18.38 26.85
N VAL A 285 -11.22 18.08 27.40
CA VAL A 285 -10.97 18.04 28.83
C VAL A 285 -11.27 19.40 29.48
N LYS A 286 -10.83 20.49 28.87
CA LYS A 286 -11.09 21.86 29.35
C LYS A 286 -12.59 22.16 29.33
N ILE A 287 -13.30 21.83 28.28
CA ILE A 287 -14.76 22.01 28.18
C ILE A 287 -15.50 21.21 29.28
N CYS A 288 -15.09 19.97 29.53
CA CYS A 288 -15.66 19.15 30.61
C CYS A 288 -15.40 19.73 31.99
N ALA A 289 -14.21 20.28 32.23
CA ALA A 289 -13.88 20.95 33.49
C ALA A 289 -14.72 22.20 33.70
N ASP A 290 -14.87 23.03 32.65
CA ASP A 290 -15.69 24.27 32.70
C ASP A 290 -17.20 23.95 32.90
N ALA A 291 -17.65 22.77 32.41
CA ALA A 291 -19.02 22.27 32.62
C ALA A 291 -19.23 21.61 34.03
N GLY A 292 -18.26 21.66 34.90
CA GLY A 292 -18.33 21.08 36.24
C GLY A 292 -18.25 19.55 36.33
N LYS A 293 -17.81 18.89 35.22
CA LYS A 293 -17.61 17.43 35.16
C LYS A 293 -16.17 17.12 34.70
N PRO A 294 -15.16 17.34 35.54
CA PRO A 294 -13.79 17.08 35.18
C PRO A 294 -13.56 15.61 34.92
N LEU A 295 -12.84 15.31 33.82
CA LEU A 295 -12.41 13.95 33.52
C LEU A 295 -11.24 13.58 34.45
N PRO A 296 -11.21 12.34 34.98
CA PRO A 296 -10.09 11.88 35.78
C PRO A 296 -8.76 11.96 34.95
N PRO A 297 -7.67 12.48 35.59
CA PRO A 297 -6.38 12.64 34.90
C PRO A 297 -5.88 11.33 34.25
N GLU A 298 -6.10 10.22 34.93
CA GLU A 298 -5.75 8.89 34.46
C GLU A 298 -6.45 8.54 33.12
N SER A 299 -7.73 8.89 33.02
CA SER A 299 -8.51 8.64 31.77
C SER A 299 -8.02 9.49 30.62
N VAL A 300 -7.63 10.74 30.88
CA VAL A 300 -7.09 11.65 29.86
C VAL A 300 -5.76 11.13 29.32
N ILE A 301 -4.84 10.79 30.23
CA ILE A 301 -3.52 10.26 29.86
C ILE A 301 -3.63 8.94 29.07
N ARG A 302 -4.65 8.13 29.39
CA ARG A 302 -4.90 6.87 28.63
C ARG A 302 -5.38 7.11 27.22
N LEU A 303 -6.14 8.14 26.98
CA LEU A 303 -6.66 8.50 25.66
C LEU A 303 -5.61 9.18 24.78
N MET A 304 -4.59 9.81 25.39
CA MET A 304 -3.49 10.43 24.64
C MET A 304 -2.64 9.38 23.93
N GLU A 305 -2.37 9.60 22.65
CA GLU A 305 -1.57 8.72 21.81
C GLU A 305 -0.17 9.29 21.59
N GLY A 306 0.80 8.41 21.24
CA GLY A 306 2.13 8.81 20.77
C GLY A 306 3.19 9.07 21.86
N TYR A 307 2.86 8.97 23.14
CA TYR A 307 3.83 9.19 24.21
C TYR A 307 4.48 7.88 24.70
N ARG A 308 5.79 7.76 24.52
CA ARG A 308 6.58 6.61 25.01
C ARG A 308 6.59 6.49 26.53
N THR A 309 6.40 7.61 27.23
CA THR A 309 6.42 7.71 28.71
C THR A 309 5.04 7.57 29.33
N ARG A 310 4.01 7.24 28.57
CA ARG A 310 2.63 7.13 29.04
C ARG A 310 2.48 6.26 30.29
N ASP A 311 3.08 5.08 30.27
CA ASP A 311 2.98 4.14 31.40
C ASP A 311 3.72 4.62 32.65
N SER A 312 4.82 5.38 32.52
CA SER A 312 5.54 5.97 33.62
C SER A 312 4.75 7.12 34.24
N VAL A 313 4.11 7.95 33.42
CA VAL A 313 3.25 9.05 33.90
C VAL A 313 2.00 8.50 34.64
N LEU A 314 1.39 7.44 34.09
CA LEU A 314 0.27 6.76 34.72
C LEU A 314 0.64 6.15 36.11
N ARG A 315 1.85 5.61 36.24
CA ARG A 315 2.35 5.12 37.54
C ARG A 315 2.51 6.27 38.55
N ALA A 316 3.13 7.37 38.14
CA ALA A 316 3.33 8.53 38.99
C ALA A 316 2.01 9.15 39.46
N VAL A 317 0.99 9.24 38.59
CA VAL A 317 -0.35 9.73 38.96
C VAL A 317 -0.98 8.84 40.01
N ARG A 318 -0.89 7.51 39.86
CA ARG A 318 -1.45 6.58 40.85
C ARG A 318 -0.71 6.58 42.19
N GLU A 319 0.60 6.75 42.16
CA GLU A 319 1.38 6.89 43.39
C GLU A 319 0.99 8.14 44.16
N ASN A 320 0.76 9.26 43.46
CA ASN A 320 0.26 10.48 44.10
C ASN A 320 -1.16 10.33 44.64
N GLU A 321 -2.09 9.71 43.92
CA GLU A 321 -3.46 9.46 44.39
C GLU A 321 -3.49 8.59 45.65
N ARG A 322 -2.65 7.55 45.74
CA ARG A 322 -2.50 6.72 46.94
C ARG A 322 -1.93 7.49 48.11
N SER A 323 -0.94 8.34 47.89
CA SER A 323 -0.35 9.17 48.92
C SER A 323 -1.36 10.17 49.50
N ASP A 324 -2.25 10.68 48.66
CA ASP A 324 -3.32 11.61 49.08
C ASP A 324 -4.45 10.89 49.85
N GLU A 325 -4.76 9.64 49.51
CA GLU A 325 -5.71 8.79 50.23
C GLU A 325 -5.16 8.40 51.62
N ASP A 326 -3.92 7.93 51.69
CA ASP A 326 -3.24 7.60 52.94
C ASP A 326 -3.05 8.82 53.86
N GLY A 327 -2.86 10.03 53.29
CA GLY A 327 -2.80 11.28 54.01
C GLY A 327 -4.15 11.73 54.58
N ARG A 328 -5.28 11.34 53.94
CA ARG A 328 -6.64 11.63 54.43
C ARG A 328 -7.16 10.63 55.46
N GLU A 329 -6.67 9.39 55.45
CA GLU A 329 -7.01 8.41 56.49
C GLU A 329 -6.24 8.64 57.82
N ASN A 330 -5.10 9.34 57.77
CA ASN A 330 -4.27 9.65 58.95
C ASN A 330 -4.48 11.05 59.50
N ALA A 331 -5.40 11.88 58.98
CA ALA A 331 -5.79 13.19 59.44
C ALA A 331 -7.21 13.17 60.04
#